data_087b6fd26b7b1164a176042bfb5a8081
#
_entry.id   087b6fd26b7b1164a176042bfb5a8081
#
_cell.length_a   1.000
_cell.length_b   1.000
_cell.length_c   1.000
_cell.angle_alpha   90.00
_cell.angle_beta   90.00
_cell.angle_gamma   90.00
#
_symmetry.space_group_name_H-M   'P 1'
#
loop_
_entity.id
_entity.type
_entity.pdbx_description
1 polymer ?
#
loop_
_entity_poly.entity_id
_entity_poly.type
_entity_poly.pdbx_seq_one_letter_code
_entity_poly.pdbx_strand_id
1 'polypeptide(L)'
;MADLGIHTQEDLTLYHERTQCVLLHLCEHGLSLKLSKCIFDIPHIEFLGMIIGQEKIEMDSVKLSAIKEWKPPVFVKGACSFLRFANFYHKFIPKFSHVIAPLNLLTRKDQPWAWTSLQQHAFNTLKAAFSFGPVLSISDVTYPFSIMTDASLFMAGAILLQADTNGDLHPCAYFSRTFLPTERNYDIYDCELLAVILSLTEWCQGSYPPCYPATFTY
;
A
#
# COMPACT_ATOMS: atom_id res chain seq x y z
N MET A 1 -10.56 7.88 -17.62
CA MET A 1 -11.11 6.56 -17.97
C MET A 1 -11.06 5.77 -16.66
N ALA A 2 -12.17 5.36 -16.12
CA ALA A 2 -12.19 4.62 -14.85
C ALA A 2 -11.91 3.14 -15.19
N ASP A 3 -10.87 2.59 -14.55
CA ASP A 3 -10.62 1.17 -14.58
C ASP A 3 -11.45 0.52 -13.47
N LEU A 4 -12.34 -0.37 -13.84
CA LEU A 4 -13.19 -1.10 -12.91
C LEU A 4 -12.70 -2.55 -12.88
N GLY A 5 -12.19 -2.98 -11.73
CA GLY A 5 -11.77 -4.36 -11.48
C GLY A 5 -12.81 -5.09 -10.64
N ILE A 6 -13.29 -6.23 -11.12
CA ILE A 6 -14.11 -7.16 -10.35
C ILE A 6 -13.26 -8.41 -10.14
N HIS A 7 -12.93 -8.70 -8.89
CA HIS A 7 -12.17 -9.89 -8.52
C HIS A 7 -12.99 -10.71 -7.52
N THR A 8 -13.15 -11.98 -7.78
CA THR A 8 -13.77 -12.91 -6.83
C THR A 8 -12.91 -14.16 -6.75
N GLN A 9 -12.61 -14.59 -5.52
CA GLN A 9 -11.96 -15.88 -5.23
C GLN A 9 -12.95 -17.05 -5.32
N GLU A 10 -14.22 -16.75 -5.50
CA GLU A 10 -15.31 -17.70 -5.41
C GLU A 10 -15.63 -18.30 -6.78
N ASP A 11 -16.49 -19.31 -6.76
CA ASP A 11 -16.97 -20.06 -7.90
C ASP A 11 -17.24 -19.20 -9.15
N LEU A 12 -16.88 -19.71 -10.31
CA LEU A 12 -17.01 -19.04 -11.61
C LEU A 12 -18.45 -18.53 -11.85
N THR A 13 -19.44 -19.21 -11.31
CA THR A 13 -20.86 -18.84 -11.33
C THR A 13 -21.10 -17.51 -10.62
N LEU A 14 -20.58 -17.35 -9.42
CA LEU A 14 -20.72 -16.11 -8.64
C LEU A 14 -19.97 -14.93 -9.30
N TYR A 15 -18.82 -15.20 -9.89
CA TYR A 15 -18.10 -14.20 -10.68
C TYR A 15 -18.95 -13.68 -11.84
N HIS A 16 -19.58 -14.58 -12.60
CA HIS A 16 -20.46 -14.21 -13.74
C HIS A 16 -21.69 -13.43 -13.27
N GLU A 17 -22.33 -13.84 -12.17
CA GLU A 17 -23.47 -13.13 -11.58
C GLU A 17 -23.09 -11.71 -11.14
N ARG A 18 -21.99 -11.54 -10.46
CA ARG A 18 -21.49 -10.21 -10.04
C ARG A 18 -21.11 -9.34 -11.22
N THR A 19 -20.45 -9.92 -12.23
CA THR A 19 -20.10 -9.21 -13.46
C THR A 19 -21.36 -8.74 -14.19
N GLN A 20 -22.37 -9.60 -14.32
CA GLN A 20 -23.64 -9.24 -14.93
C GLN A 20 -24.37 -8.13 -14.14
N CYS A 21 -24.37 -8.20 -12.82
CA CYS A 21 -24.95 -7.17 -11.96
C CYS A 21 -24.30 -5.80 -12.19
N VAL A 22 -22.96 -5.75 -12.25
CA VAL A 22 -22.22 -4.51 -12.50
C VAL A 22 -22.52 -3.97 -13.90
N LEU A 23 -22.55 -4.83 -14.92
CA LEU A 23 -22.86 -4.42 -16.30
C LEU A 23 -24.28 -3.85 -16.42
N LEU A 24 -25.27 -4.48 -15.77
CA LEU A 24 -26.64 -3.98 -15.71
C LEU A 24 -26.70 -2.61 -15.02
N HIS A 25 -26.03 -2.46 -13.89
CA HIS A 25 -26.03 -1.21 -13.14
C HIS A 25 -25.40 -0.05 -13.94
N LEU A 26 -24.32 -0.32 -14.66
CA LEU A 26 -23.72 0.67 -15.57
C LEU A 26 -24.69 1.06 -16.70
N CYS A 27 -25.42 0.09 -17.26
CA CYS A 27 -26.42 0.32 -18.28
C CYS A 27 -27.60 1.19 -17.78
N GLU A 28 -28.09 0.91 -16.57
CA GLU A 28 -29.16 1.68 -15.90
C GLU A 28 -28.78 3.15 -15.71
N HIS A 29 -27.49 3.41 -15.44
CA HIS A 29 -26.96 4.77 -15.28
C HIS A 29 -26.47 5.41 -16.59
N GLY A 30 -26.77 4.82 -17.75
CA GLY A 30 -26.40 5.35 -19.07
C GLY A 30 -24.92 5.35 -19.36
N LEU A 31 -24.11 4.51 -18.66
CA LEU A 31 -22.69 4.39 -18.88
C LEU A 31 -22.39 3.31 -19.93
N SER A 32 -21.68 3.68 -20.98
CA SER A 32 -21.30 2.77 -22.06
C SER A 32 -19.91 2.19 -21.84
N LEU A 33 -19.77 0.89 -22.03
CA LEU A 33 -18.49 0.18 -22.00
C LEU A 33 -17.97 -0.06 -23.41
N LYS A 34 -16.66 0.10 -23.58
CA LYS A 34 -15.99 -0.29 -24.81
C LYS A 34 -15.53 -1.74 -24.70
N LEU A 35 -16.26 -2.69 -25.30
CA LEU A 35 -15.98 -4.13 -25.21
C LEU A 35 -14.55 -4.50 -25.60
N SER A 36 -13.94 -3.81 -26.57
CA SER A 36 -12.54 -4.05 -26.97
C SER A 36 -11.50 -3.71 -25.89
N LYS A 37 -11.91 -3.08 -24.77
CA LYS A 37 -11.08 -2.77 -23.61
C LYS A 37 -11.48 -3.54 -22.37
N CYS A 38 -12.54 -4.34 -22.46
CA CYS A 38 -12.96 -5.22 -21.39
C CYS A 38 -12.21 -6.54 -21.49
N ILE A 39 -11.70 -7.00 -20.36
CA ILE A 39 -11.01 -8.28 -20.24
C ILE A 39 -11.74 -9.05 -19.14
N PHE A 40 -12.14 -10.26 -19.43
CA PHE A 40 -12.91 -11.13 -18.56
C PHE A 40 -12.16 -12.45 -18.34
N ASP A 41 -12.46 -13.13 -17.25
CA ASP A 41 -12.03 -14.50 -16.94
C ASP A 41 -10.50 -14.72 -17.00
N ILE A 42 -9.72 -13.73 -16.53
CA ILE A 42 -8.27 -13.86 -16.46
C ILE A 42 -7.80 -14.05 -15.01
N PRO A 43 -6.82 -14.95 -14.77
CA PRO A 43 -6.32 -15.25 -13.43
C PRO A 43 -5.49 -14.11 -12.82
N HIS A 44 -4.90 -13.26 -13.67
CA HIS A 44 -4.08 -12.13 -13.25
C HIS A 44 -4.40 -10.90 -14.08
N ILE A 45 -4.63 -9.77 -13.44
CA ILE A 45 -4.89 -8.51 -14.10
C ILE A 45 -3.90 -7.43 -13.65
N GLU A 46 -3.40 -6.66 -14.60
CA GLU A 46 -2.70 -5.42 -14.28
C GLU A 46 -3.72 -4.32 -14.01
N PHE A 47 -3.71 -3.81 -12.78
CA PHE A 47 -4.59 -2.72 -12.35
C PHE A 47 -3.78 -1.67 -11.60
N LEU A 48 -3.79 -0.43 -12.09
CA LEU A 48 -3.07 0.71 -11.51
C LEU A 48 -1.59 0.42 -11.23
N GLY A 49 -0.91 -0.33 -12.11
CA GLY A 49 0.51 -0.68 -11.96
C GLY A 49 0.80 -1.76 -10.90
N MET A 50 -0.22 -2.46 -10.46
CA MET A 50 -0.14 -3.64 -9.60
C MET A 50 -0.69 -4.85 -10.37
N ILE A 51 -0.17 -6.02 -10.07
CA ILE A 51 -0.70 -7.29 -10.59
C ILE A 51 -1.57 -7.89 -9.50
N ILE A 52 -2.86 -8.00 -9.78
CA ILE A 52 -3.83 -8.63 -8.90
C ILE A 52 -4.03 -10.06 -9.40
N GLY A 53 -3.65 -11.03 -8.59
CA GLY A 53 -3.85 -12.46 -8.81
C GLY A 53 -5.00 -13.01 -7.98
N GLN A 54 -5.13 -14.33 -7.89
CA GLN A 54 -6.22 -14.97 -7.15
C GLN A 54 -6.17 -14.71 -5.64
N GLU A 55 -4.96 -14.64 -5.04
CA GLU A 55 -4.81 -14.43 -3.59
C GLU A 55 -3.77 -13.36 -3.25
N LYS A 56 -3.16 -12.75 -4.24
CA LYS A 56 -1.98 -11.90 -4.06
C LYS A 56 -2.06 -10.63 -4.87
N ILE A 57 -1.56 -9.56 -4.27
CA ILE A 57 -1.30 -8.29 -4.95
C ILE A 57 0.22 -8.12 -5.01
N GLU A 58 0.74 -7.99 -6.21
CA GLU A 58 2.16 -7.85 -6.49
C GLU A 58 2.44 -6.56 -7.26
N MET A 59 3.68 -6.10 -7.19
CA MET A 59 4.12 -5.00 -8.04
C MET A 59 4.40 -5.52 -9.45
N ASP A 60 4.09 -4.70 -10.46
CA ASP A 60 4.43 -5.01 -11.85
C ASP A 60 5.95 -5.20 -12.03
N SER A 61 6.32 -6.31 -12.66
CA SER A 61 7.71 -6.70 -12.91
C SER A 61 8.49 -5.66 -13.73
N VAL A 62 7.82 -4.95 -14.64
CA VAL A 62 8.41 -3.86 -15.44
C VAL A 62 8.78 -2.67 -14.52
N LYS A 63 7.92 -2.38 -13.53
CA LYS A 63 8.20 -1.34 -12.54
C LYS A 63 9.32 -1.74 -11.60
N LEU A 64 9.37 -3.02 -11.20
CA LEU A 64 10.45 -3.56 -10.38
C LEU A 64 11.81 -3.49 -11.09
N SER A 65 11.88 -3.82 -12.38
CA SER A 65 13.12 -3.71 -13.16
C SER A 65 13.57 -2.26 -13.30
N ALA A 66 12.65 -1.34 -13.57
CA ALA A 66 12.96 0.09 -13.66
C ALA A 66 13.55 0.64 -12.35
N ILE A 67 13.09 0.17 -11.18
CA ILE A 67 13.68 0.56 -9.89
C ILE A 67 15.09 0.02 -9.74
N LYS A 68 15.33 -1.25 -10.08
CA LYS A 68 16.65 -1.87 -9.98
C LYS A 68 17.70 -1.07 -10.76
N GLU A 69 17.31 -0.52 -11.90
CA GLU A 69 18.19 0.29 -12.77
C GLU A 69 18.21 1.77 -12.40
N TRP A 70 17.35 2.24 -11.47
CA TRP A 70 17.26 3.65 -11.12
C TRP A 70 18.57 4.15 -10.50
N LYS A 71 19.14 5.18 -11.11
CA LYS A 71 20.39 5.80 -10.65
C LYS A 71 20.12 6.77 -9.49
N PRO A 72 21.09 6.95 -8.58
CA PRO A 72 20.98 7.95 -7.53
C PRO A 72 20.68 9.34 -8.13
N PRO A 73 19.70 10.08 -7.58
CA PRO A 73 19.40 11.41 -8.05
C PRO A 73 20.56 12.38 -7.85
N VAL A 74 20.80 13.27 -8.81
CA VAL A 74 21.83 14.31 -8.74
C VAL A 74 21.27 15.70 -8.44
N PHE A 75 19.93 15.82 -8.36
CA PHE A 75 19.22 17.07 -8.06
C PHE A 75 17.82 16.81 -7.47
N VAL A 76 17.23 17.82 -6.85
CA VAL A 76 15.95 17.74 -6.14
C VAL A 76 14.82 17.14 -6.99
N LYS A 77 14.68 17.54 -8.27
CA LYS A 77 13.64 17.01 -9.17
C LYS A 77 13.75 15.49 -9.35
N GLY A 78 14.98 14.97 -9.44
CA GLY A 78 15.21 13.52 -9.53
C GLY A 78 14.80 12.80 -8.25
N ALA A 79 15.12 13.36 -7.08
CA ALA A 79 14.69 12.83 -5.79
C ALA A 79 13.14 12.85 -5.65
N CYS A 80 12.49 13.94 -6.06
CA CYS A 80 11.03 14.03 -6.08
C CYS A 80 10.39 12.95 -6.99
N SER A 81 10.98 12.68 -8.15
CA SER A 81 10.47 11.65 -9.06
C SER A 81 10.57 10.26 -8.45
N PHE A 82 11.70 9.94 -7.81
CA PHE A 82 11.89 8.69 -7.09
C PHE A 82 10.93 8.56 -5.91
N LEU A 83 10.76 9.62 -5.11
CA LEU A 83 9.85 9.62 -3.96
C LEU A 83 8.38 9.48 -4.38
N ARG A 84 7.95 10.09 -5.49
CA ARG A 84 6.59 9.88 -6.02
C ARG A 84 6.34 8.43 -6.38
N PHE A 85 7.30 7.80 -7.01
CA PHE A 85 7.24 6.38 -7.30
C PHE A 85 7.17 5.55 -6.01
N ALA A 86 8.09 5.80 -5.08
CA ALA A 86 8.15 5.09 -3.81
C ALA A 86 6.84 5.27 -2.99
N ASN A 87 6.29 6.48 -2.95
CA ASN A 87 5.03 6.77 -2.27
C ASN A 87 3.83 6.03 -2.88
N PHE A 88 3.82 5.78 -4.18
CA PHE A 88 2.74 5.01 -4.80
C PHE A 88 2.67 3.58 -4.26
N TYR A 89 3.84 2.99 -4.00
CA TYR A 89 3.96 1.62 -3.49
C TYR A 89 4.25 1.54 -1.97
N HIS A 90 3.99 2.61 -1.22
CA HIS A 90 4.32 2.67 0.22
C HIS A 90 3.65 1.57 1.05
N LYS A 91 2.42 1.15 0.64
CA LYS A 91 1.66 0.07 1.31
C LYS A 91 2.32 -1.31 1.25
N PHE A 92 3.32 -1.48 0.39
CA PHE A 92 4.10 -2.72 0.28
C PHE A 92 5.34 -2.73 1.18
N ILE A 93 5.73 -1.60 1.79
CA ILE A 93 7.01 -1.48 2.50
C ILE A 93 6.78 -1.22 3.98
N PRO A 94 7.26 -2.11 4.86
CA PRO A 94 7.21 -1.88 6.29
C PRO A 94 8.05 -0.65 6.67
N LYS A 95 7.57 0.12 7.66
CA LYS A 95 8.27 1.31 8.20
C LYS A 95 8.71 2.32 7.10
N PHE A 96 7.93 2.44 6.04
CA PHE A 96 8.24 3.26 4.87
C PHE A 96 8.64 4.70 5.23
N SER A 97 7.89 5.36 6.12
CA SER A 97 8.16 6.75 6.54
C SER A 97 9.55 6.93 7.17
N HIS A 98 10.04 5.91 7.86
CA HIS A 98 11.40 5.92 8.44
C HIS A 98 12.45 5.89 7.33
N VAL A 99 12.28 5.00 6.39
CA VAL A 99 13.25 4.78 5.31
C VAL A 99 13.36 6.00 4.39
N ILE A 100 12.23 6.67 4.08
CA ILE A 100 12.24 7.84 3.19
C ILE A 100 12.62 9.16 3.87
N ALA A 101 12.65 9.23 5.20
CA ALA A 101 12.87 10.47 5.93
C ALA A 101 14.11 11.27 5.48
N PRO A 102 15.30 10.65 5.26
CA PRO A 102 16.48 11.37 4.77
C PRO A 102 16.30 11.95 3.36
N LEU A 103 15.55 11.27 2.48
CA LEU A 103 15.28 11.72 1.12
C LEU A 103 14.24 12.86 1.11
N ASN A 104 13.24 12.79 1.99
CA ASN A 104 12.25 13.85 2.14
C ASN A 104 12.88 15.18 2.61
N LEU A 105 13.94 15.12 3.43
CA LEU A 105 14.66 16.31 3.85
C LEU A 105 15.23 17.10 2.66
N LEU A 106 15.73 16.41 1.61
CA LEU A 106 16.28 17.05 0.41
C LEU A 106 15.23 17.77 -0.45
N THR A 107 13.95 17.46 -0.26
CA THR A 107 12.85 18.05 -1.05
C THR A 107 12.20 19.25 -0.35
N ARG A 108 12.64 19.58 0.87
CA ARG A 108 12.12 20.75 1.60
C ARG A 108 12.58 22.05 0.95
N LYS A 109 11.69 23.04 1.03
CA LYS A 109 12.00 24.40 0.61
C LYS A 109 13.19 24.92 1.45
N ASP A 110 14.08 25.63 0.83
CA ASP A 110 15.27 26.26 1.46
C ASP A 110 16.33 25.28 2.00
N GLN A 111 16.24 24.00 1.63
CA GLN A 111 17.27 23.01 1.95
C GLN A 111 18.29 22.92 0.80
N PRO A 112 19.58 23.17 1.04
CA PRO A 112 20.60 23.00 0.00
C PRO A 112 20.69 21.51 -0.39
N TRP A 113 20.92 21.26 -1.68
CA TRP A 113 21.10 19.90 -2.16
C TRP A 113 22.42 19.32 -1.62
N ALA A 114 22.31 18.29 -0.80
CA ALA A 114 23.45 17.56 -0.26
C ALA A 114 23.16 16.06 -0.25
N TRP A 115 23.73 15.32 -1.20
CA TRP A 115 23.62 13.86 -1.25
C TRP A 115 24.75 13.25 -0.43
N THR A 116 24.44 12.76 0.75
CA THR A 116 25.40 12.15 1.70
C THR A 116 25.21 10.63 1.77
N SER A 117 26.04 9.97 2.56
CA SER A 117 25.92 8.54 2.84
C SER A 117 24.54 8.16 3.41
N LEU A 118 23.91 9.07 4.18
CA LEU A 118 22.57 8.84 4.75
C LEU A 118 21.49 8.75 3.68
N GLN A 119 21.49 9.66 2.69
CA GLN A 119 20.57 9.62 1.56
C GLN A 119 20.84 8.41 0.67
N GLN A 120 22.13 8.13 0.43
CA GLN A 120 22.51 6.96 -0.35
C GLN A 120 22.04 5.65 0.31
N HIS A 121 22.17 5.55 1.62
CA HIS A 121 21.69 4.39 2.38
C HIS A 121 20.16 4.26 2.26
N ALA A 122 19.42 5.33 2.51
CA ALA A 122 17.95 5.34 2.38
C ALA A 122 17.49 4.94 0.96
N PHE A 123 18.15 5.47 -0.07
CA PHE A 123 17.89 5.12 -1.46
C PHE A 123 18.13 3.63 -1.73
N ASN A 124 19.27 3.09 -1.28
CA ASN A 124 19.60 1.69 -1.47
C ASN A 124 18.66 0.75 -0.68
N THR A 125 18.27 1.13 0.54
CA THR A 125 17.32 0.39 1.36
C THR A 125 15.96 0.30 0.68
N LEU A 126 15.45 1.40 0.10
CA LEU A 126 14.21 1.39 -0.67
C LEU A 126 14.33 0.51 -1.92
N LYS A 127 15.42 0.62 -2.68
CA LYS A 127 15.66 -0.25 -3.85
C LYS A 127 15.68 -1.72 -3.45
N ALA A 128 16.33 -2.06 -2.36
CA ALA A 128 16.35 -3.43 -1.83
C ALA A 128 14.94 -3.90 -1.45
N ALA A 129 14.19 -3.10 -0.68
CA ALA A 129 12.82 -3.42 -0.28
C ALA A 129 11.92 -3.72 -1.49
N PHE A 130 11.98 -2.89 -2.54
CA PHE A 130 11.26 -3.16 -3.78
C PHE A 130 11.78 -4.40 -4.53
N SER A 131 13.08 -4.63 -4.51
CA SER A 131 13.70 -5.74 -5.26
C SER A 131 13.36 -7.13 -4.70
N PHE A 132 13.00 -7.22 -3.42
CA PHE A 132 12.50 -8.46 -2.81
C PHE A 132 11.10 -8.84 -3.29
N GLY A 133 10.44 -8.01 -4.11
CA GLY A 133 9.11 -8.28 -4.65
C GLY A 133 8.08 -8.41 -3.52
N PRO A 134 7.80 -7.32 -2.80
CA PRO A 134 6.84 -7.38 -1.72
C PRO A 134 5.48 -7.84 -2.26
N VAL A 135 4.93 -8.86 -1.62
CA VAL A 135 3.65 -9.48 -1.96
C VAL A 135 2.70 -9.21 -0.81
N LEU A 136 1.50 -8.74 -1.11
CA LEU A 136 0.42 -8.57 -0.16
C LEU A 136 -0.67 -9.59 -0.45
N SER A 137 -1.29 -10.11 0.59
CA SER A 137 -2.48 -10.95 0.45
C SER A 137 -3.70 -10.10 0.16
N ILE A 138 -4.58 -10.59 -0.70
CA ILE A 138 -5.89 -9.99 -0.89
C ILE A 138 -6.69 -10.27 0.38
N SER A 139 -7.22 -9.20 0.96
CA SER A 139 -8.01 -9.30 2.18
C SER A 139 -9.46 -9.69 1.87
N ASP A 140 -10.00 -10.61 2.65
CA ASP A 140 -11.42 -10.94 2.63
C ASP A 140 -12.10 -10.29 3.86
N VAL A 141 -13.03 -9.39 3.60
CA VAL A 141 -13.73 -8.63 4.63
C VAL A 141 -14.67 -9.50 5.50
N THR A 142 -14.94 -10.72 5.12
CA THR A 142 -15.76 -11.66 5.89
C THR A 142 -14.98 -12.30 7.03
N TYR A 143 -13.65 -12.27 6.98
CA TYR A 143 -12.77 -12.81 8.03
C TYR A 143 -12.20 -11.69 8.92
N PRO A 144 -11.88 -12.01 10.18
CA PRO A 144 -11.30 -11.03 11.10
C PRO A 144 -9.90 -10.60 10.67
N PHE A 145 -9.59 -9.34 10.95
CA PHE A 145 -8.25 -8.78 10.77
C PHE A 145 -7.50 -8.73 12.10
N SER A 146 -6.18 -8.86 12.02
CA SER A 146 -5.26 -8.56 13.11
C SER A 146 -4.44 -7.32 12.74
N ILE A 147 -4.31 -6.39 13.67
CA ILE A 147 -3.51 -5.18 13.47
C ILE A 147 -2.34 -5.23 14.45
N MET A 148 -1.11 -5.24 13.93
CA MET A 148 0.10 -5.02 14.72
C MET A 148 0.53 -3.56 14.58
N THR A 149 0.71 -2.89 15.71
CA THR A 149 1.18 -1.50 15.74
C THR A 149 2.53 -1.40 16.42
N ASP A 150 3.32 -0.43 15.99
CA ASP A 150 4.63 -0.10 16.55
C ASP A 150 4.80 1.43 16.50
N ALA A 151 5.20 2.03 17.60
CA ALA A 151 5.44 3.45 17.69
C ALA A 151 6.82 3.77 18.22
N SER A 152 7.35 4.89 17.77
CA SER A 152 8.53 5.55 18.32
C SER A 152 8.16 6.99 18.64
N LEU A 153 9.06 7.74 19.26
CA LEU A 153 8.84 9.19 19.52
C LEU A 153 8.65 10.03 18.23
N PHE A 154 8.91 9.47 17.06
CA PHE A 154 8.90 10.24 15.80
C PHE A 154 7.87 9.76 14.78
N MET A 155 7.39 8.53 14.92
CA MET A 155 6.51 7.93 13.92
C MET A 155 5.68 6.78 14.46
N ALA A 156 4.55 6.54 13.79
CA ALA A 156 3.73 5.35 13.91
C ALA A 156 3.95 4.41 12.72
N GLY A 157 3.92 3.12 12.98
CA GLY A 157 3.88 2.05 11.99
C GLY A 157 2.79 1.05 12.34
N ALA A 158 2.20 0.41 11.33
CA ALA A 158 1.27 -0.69 11.54
C ALA A 158 1.29 -1.67 10.38
N ILE A 159 0.84 -2.89 10.66
CA ILE A 159 0.66 -3.97 9.69
C ILE A 159 -0.76 -4.48 9.83
N LEU A 160 -1.50 -4.51 8.73
CA LEU A 160 -2.77 -5.19 8.64
C LEU A 160 -2.52 -6.63 8.23
N LEU A 161 -2.97 -7.57 9.02
CA LEU A 161 -2.76 -9.00 8.85
C LEU A 161 -4.09 -9.73 8.78
N GLN A 162 -4.13 -10.79 8.02
CA GLN A 162 -5.25 -11.73 8.01
C GLN A 162 -4.74 -13.16 8.04
N ALA A 163 -5.39 -14.02 8.81
CA ALA A 163 -5.06 -15.43 8.88
C ALA A 163 -5.59 -16.17 7.66
N ASP A 164 -4.79 -17.07 7.11
CA ASP A 164 -5.24 -18.04 6.12
C ASP A 164 -6.01 -19.22 6.77
N THR A 165 -6.40 -20.19 5.96
CA THR A 165 -7.12 -21.40 6.42
C THR A 165 -6.30 -22.27 7.38
N ASN A 166 -4.98 -22.11 7.41
CA ASN A 166 -4.06 -22.83 8.32
C ASN A 166 -3.83 -22.05 9.62
N GLY A 167 -4.28 -20.80 9.70
CA GLY A 167 -4.04 -19.90 10.82
C GLY A 167 -2.75 -19.06 10.69
N ASP A 168 -2.05 -19.13 9.56
CA ASP A 168 -0.85 -18.34 9.31
C ASP A 168 -1.23 -16.90 8.93
N LEU A 169 -0.58 -15.92 9.60
CA LEU A 169 -0.86 -14.51 9.38
C LEU A 169 -0.10 -13.97 8.16
N HIS A 170 -0.83 -13.42 7.21
CA HIS A 170 -0.30 -12.82 6.00
C HIS A 170 -0.53 -11.31 5.96
N PRO A 171 0.45 -10.50 5.52
CA PRO A 171 0.30 -9.06 5.43
C PRO A 171 -0.62 -8.69 4.26
N CYS A 172 -1.65 -7.88 4.56
CA CYS A 172 -2.56 -7.30 3.58
C CYS A 172 -2.17 -5.84 3.25
N ALA A 173 -1.65 -5.09 4.23
CA ALA A 173 -1.17 -3.73 4.02
C ALA A 173 -0.19 -3.30 5.11
N TYR A 174 0.73 -2.41 4.75
CA TYR A 174 1.58 -1.69 5.70
C TYR A 174 1.14 -0.24 5.81
N PHE A 175 1.22 0.30 7.02
CA PHE A 175 1.00 1.71 7.31
C PHE A 175 2.24 2.30 7.97
N SER A 176 2.58 3.54 7.66
CA SER A 176 3.64 4.27 8.32
C SER A 176 3.45 5.77 8.16
N ARG A 177 3.46 6.50 9.27
CA ARG A 177 3.30 7.96 9.29
C ARG A 177 4.27 8.61 10.28
N THR A 178 4.92 9.69 9.87
CA THR A 178 5.71 10.55 10.76
C THR A 178 4.79 11.41 11.60
N PHE A 179 5.05 11.51 12.90
CA PHE A 179 4.29 12.35 13.82
C PHE A 179 4.46 13.85 13.52
N LEU A 180 3.39 14.58 13.70
CA LEU A 180 3.40 16.03 13.67
C LEU A 180 4.26 16.60 14.83
N PRO A 181 4.76 17.84 14.73
CA PRO A 181 5.55 18.42 15.80
C PRO A 181 4.84 18.41 17.17
N THR A 182 3.54 18.58 17.20
CA THR A 182 2.70 18.54 18.41
C THR A 182 2.58 17.12 18.97
N GLU A 183 2.46 16.12 18.12
CA GLU A 183 2.32 14.70 18.49
C GLU A 183 3.63 14.14 19.07
N ARG A 184 4.79 14.70 18.72
CA ARG A 184 6.09 14.31 19.26
C ARG A 184 6.33 14.69 20.73
N ASN A 185 5.43 15.49 21.30
CA ASN A 185 5.46 15.85 22.71
C ASN A 185 4.72 14.84 23.60
N TYR A 186 4.08 13.84 22.98
CA TYR A 186 3.40 12.77 23.70
C TYR A 186 4.42 11.82 24.34
N ASP A 187 4.04 11.22 25.44
CA ASP A 187 4.84 10.13 25.99
C ASP A 187 4.72 8.86 25.13
N ILE A 188 5.49 7.84 25.45
CA ILE A 188 5.54 6.63 24.61
C ILE A 188 4.21 5.89 24.57
N TYR A 189 3.46 5.88 25.67
CA TYR A 189 2.16 5.20 25.75
C TYR A 189 1.11 5.90 24.88
N ASP A 190 1.10 7.22 24.91
CA ASP A 190 0.23 8.04 24.04
C ASP A 190 0.63 7.89 22.57
N CYS A 191 1.92 7.75 22.25
CA CYS A 191 2.40 7.47 20.89
C CYS A 191 1.93 6.10 20.40
N GLU A 192 1.95 5.07 21.24
CA GLU A 192 1.45 3.74 20.91
C GLU A 192 -0.06 3.76 20.68
N LEU A 193 -0.82 4.41 21.56
CA LEU A 193 -2.26 4.57 21.37
C LEU A 193 -2.59 5.37 20.11
N LEU A 194 -1.82 6.42 19.81
CA LEU A 194 -1.97 7.20 18.59
C LEU A 194 -1.70 6.35 17.35
N ALA A 195 -0.72 5.44 17.38
CA ALA A 195 -0.47 4.53 16.27
C ALA A 195 -1.67 3.61 15.99
N VAL A 196 -2.33 3.11 17.04
CA VAL A 196 -3.58 2.34 16.91
C VAL A 196 -4.66 3.18 16.25
N ILE A 197 -4.91 4.40 16.75
CA ILE A 197 -5.96 5.29 16.22
C ILE A 197 -5.69 5.63 14.75
N LEU A 198 -4.45 5.96 14.40
CA LEU A 198 -4.06 6.31 13.04
C LEU A 198 -4.22 5.15 12.06
N SER A 199 -3.83 3.95 12.46
CA SER A 199 -3.97 2.75 11.64
C SER A 199 -5.44 2.39 11.41
N LEU A 200 -6.28 2.47 12.44
CA LEU A 200 -7.72 2.29 12.32
C LEU A 200 -8.35 3.34 11.41
N THR A 201 -7.94 4.60 11.55
CA THR A 201 -8.45 5.69 10.71
C THR A 201 -8.11 5.44 9.24
N GLU A 202 -6.88 5.02 8.94
CA GLU A 202 -6.45 4.70 7.57
C GLU A 202 -7.28 3.58 6.95
N TRP A 203 -7.49 2.51 7.70
CA TRP A 203 -8.13 1.31 7.14
C TRP A 203 -9.64 1.32 7.24
N CYS A 204 -10.25 1.95 8.26
CA CYS A 204 -11.71 2.02 8.38
C CYS A 204 -12.34 3.14 7.54
N GLN A 205 -11.61 4.23 7.25
CA GLN A 205 -12.15 5.36 6.48
C GLN A 205 -11.81 5.32 4.98
N GLY A 206 -10.76 4.61 4.60
CA GLY A 206 -10.18 4.76 3.25
C GLY A 206 -10.43 3.64 2.25
N SER A 207 -10.28 2.40 2.61
CA SER A 207 -10.18 1.32 1.62
C SER A 207 -10.79 -0.01 2.05
N TYR A 208 -11.12 -0.15 3.31
CA TYR A 208 -11.68 -1.37 3.87
C TYR A 208 -13.01 -1.05 4.55
N PRO A 209 -14.05 -1.89 4.42
CA PRO A 209 -15.31 -1.68 5.10
C PRO A 209 -15.12 -1.64 6.62
N PRO A 210 -16.08 -1.06 7.38
CA PRO A 210 -15.94 -0.83 8.81
C PRO A 210 -15.51 -2.10 9.53
N CYS A 211 -14.43 -1.98 10.30
CA CYS A 211 -13.76 -3.06 10.98
C CYS A 211 -14.72 -3.90 11.83
N TYR A 212 -15.01 -5.11 11.41
CA TYR A 212 -15.46 -6.18 12.31
C TYR A 212 -14.32 -6.48 13.33
N PRO A 213 -14.61 -7.13 14.44
CA PRO A 213 -13.74 -7.12 15.61
C PRO A 213 -12.27 -7.38 15.26
N ALA A 214 -11.48 -6.32 15.27
CA ALA A 214 -10.04 -6.40 15.10
C ALA A 214 -9.42 -6.85 16.42
N THR A 215 -8.60 -7.88 16.38
CA THR A 215 -7.78 -8.28 17.53
C THR A 215 -6.50 -7.42 17.52
N PHE A 216 -6.26 -6.70 18.60
CA PHE A 216 -5.04 -5.91 18.75
C PHE A 216 -3.96 -6.75 19.43
N THR A 217 -2.77 -6.82 18.84
CA THR A 217 -1.56 -7.38 19.45
C THR A 217 -0.55 -6.25 19.60
N TYR A 218 -0.06 -6.08 20.84
CA TYR A 218 1.00 -5.12 21.19
C TYR A 218 2.37 -5.79 21.05
#